data_b6245f2e517fe8db403c45a221031738
#
_entry.id   b6245f2e517fe8db403c45a221031738
#
_cell.length_a   1.000
_cell.length_b   1.000
_cell.length_c   1.000
_cell.angle_alpha   90.00
_cell.angle_beta   90.00
_cell.angle_gamma   90.00
#
_symmetry.space_group_name_H-M   'P 1'
#
loop_
_entity.id
_entity.type
_entity.pdbx_description
1 polymer ?
#
loop_
_entity_poly.entity_id
_entity_poly.type
_entity_poly.pdbx_seq_one_letter_code
_entity_poly.pdbx_strand_id
1 'polypeptide(L)'
;MGIERWRRRRPPTRWSLVIRRGIAAGLSAVLFGAAVSGCSSGDDAVAQGGTFEFISPGGQVDIFYDPPQSRGRPGPIRGPDLMDPNRTLSLDDFAEQVVVINVWGQWCGPCRTEMPELQRVYDATRNEGVAFLGIDVRDNNRQAAVDFIVDRKVTFPSIYDPPMRTMIALGARYPTTVIPSTIVLDRSHRVAAVFL
;
A
#
# COMPACT_ATOMS: atom_id res chain seq x y z
N MET A 1 -20.50 12.18 59.90
CA MET A 1 -20.37 13.65 60.00
C MET A 1 -19.75 14.09 58.72
N GLY A 2 -20.37 14.78 57.78
CA GLY A 2 -21.63 15.49 57.64
C GLY A 2 -21.90 15.61 56.17
N ILE A 3 -23.09 15.39 55.87
CA ILE A 3 -23.91 15.53 54.68
C ILE A 3 -24.12 17.02 54.42
N GLU A 4 -24.02 17.48 53.17
CA GLU A 4 -24.78 18.64 52.66
C GLU A 4 -24.73 18.58 51.13
N ARG A 5 -25.70 18.13 50.57
CA ARG A 5 -26.98 18.56 49.92
C ARG A 5 -26.95 20.01 49.47
N TRP A 6 -26.79 20.23 48.16
CA TRP A 6 -27.29 21.42 47.52
C TRP A 6 -28.36 21.09 46.46
N ARG A 7 -29.60 21.48 46.87
CA ARG A 7 -30.86 21.41 46.11
C ARG A 7 -30.91 22.49 45.03
N ARG A 8 -31.40 22.04 43.92
CA ARG A 8 -32.37 22.70 43.00
C ARG A 8 -32.61 24.18 43.18
N ARG A 9 -32.60 24.89 42.07
CA ARG A 9 -33.64 25.88 41.71
C ARG A 9 -33.76 26.00 40.21
N ARG A 10 -34.94 25.68 39.69
CA ARG A 10 -35.51 26.26 38.48
C ARG A 10 -36.30 27.50 38.94
N PRO A 11 -36.53 28.48 38.07
CA PRO A 11 -37.89 28.89 37.80
C PRO A 11 -38.13 29.27 36.33
N PRO A 12 -39.40 29.54 36.03
CA PRO A 12 -39.96 29.60 34.70
C PRO A 12 -40.27 31.01 34.26
N THR A 13 -40.61 31.17 32.97
CA THR A 13 -41.70 32.09 32.53
C THR A 13 -41.80 32.00 30.99
N ARG A 14 -42.86 31.52 30.63
CA ARG A 14 -43.93 31.94 29.70
C ARG A 14 -43.81 33.39 29.23
N TRP A 15 -43.85 33.60 27.95
CA TRP A 15 -44.59 34.75 27.38
C TRP A 15 -45.32 34.34 26.11
N SER A 16 -46.54 34.80 26.07
CA SER A 16 -47.65 34.38 25.22
C SER A 16 -47.71 35.17 23.92
N LEU A 17 -48.30 34.51 22.94
CA LEU A 17 -49.11 34.98 21.80
C LEU A 17 -49.18 36.49 21.52
N VAL A 18 -48.93 36.87 20.29
CA VAL A 18 -49.77 37.81 19.55
C VAL A 18 -49.95 37.34 18.11
N ILE A 19 -51.21 36.97 17.81
CA ILE A 19 -51.75 36.77 16.48
C ILE A 19 -52.02 38.14 15.88
N ARG A 20 -51.58 38.39 14.66
CA ARG A 20 -52.34 39.30 13.76
C ARG A 20 -52.26 38.85 12.31
N ARG A 21 -53.46 38.71 11.78
CA ARG A 21 -53.82 38.42 10.41
C ARG A 21 -53.38 39.52 9.47
N GLY A 22 -53.01 39.14 8.25
CA GLY A 22 -52.89 39.99 7.09
C GLY A 22 -52.94 39.16 5.83
N ILE A 23 -53.98 39.35 5.07
CA ILE A 23 -54.43 38.65 3.86
C ILE A 23 -53.71 39.28 2.65
N ALA A 24 -53.43 38.46 1.67
CA ALA A 24 -53.63 38.59 0.23
C ALA A 24 -52.45 38.37 -0.69
N ALA A 25 -52.55 37.35 -1.46
CA ALA A 25 -52.48 37.23 -2.93
C ALA A 25 -51.15 37.59 -3.62
N GLY A 26 -50.65 36.60 -4.34
CA GLY A 26 -49.65 36.76 -5.39
C GLY A 26 -49.15 35.40 -5.89
N LEU A 27 -49.86 34.78 -6.86
CA LEU A 27 -49.34 33.67 -7.65
C LEU A 27 -48.07 34.09 -8.38
N SER A 28 -47.00 33.35 -8.22
CA SER A 28 -46.05 33.09 -9.30
C SER A 28 -45.26 31.81 -8.95
N ALA A 29 -45.62 30.76 -9.58
CA ALA A 29 -44.91 29.51 -9.61
C ALA A 29 -43.61 29.71 -10.40
N VAL A 30 -42.48 29.67 -9.74
CA VAL A 30 -41.17 29.42 -10.38
C VAL A 30 -40.67 28.14 -9.79
N LEU A 31 -40.86 27.06 -10.55
CA LEU A 31 -40.20 25.78 -10.35
C LEU A 31 -38.72 25.94 -10.61
N PHE A 32 -37.96 26.25 -9.58
CA PHE A 32 -36.53 26.05 -9.60
C PHE A 32 -36.25 24.65 -9.09
N GLY A 33 -36.09 23.73 -10.05
CA GLY A 33 -35.56 22.40 -9.81
C GLY A 33 -34.13 22.53 -9.32
N ALA A 34 -33.93 22.50 -8.00
CA ALA A 34 -32.62 22.28 -7.41
C ALA A 34 -32.22 20.83 -7.68
N ALA A 35 -31.47 20.62 -8.76
CA ALA A 35 -30.69 19.42 -8.92
C ALA A 35 -29.66 19.38 -7.77
N VAL A 36 -29.98 18.69 -6.70
CA VAL A 36 -29.01 18.30 -5.68
C VAL A 36 -28.10 17.29 -6.34
N SER A 37 -27.02 17.79 -6.93
CA SER A 37 -25.88 16.95 -7.28
C SER A 37 -25.31 16.45 -5.97
N GLY A 38 -25.76 15.30 -5.52
CA GLY A 38 -25.16 14.57 -4.43
C GLY A 38 -23.76 14.20 -4.86
N CYS A 39 -22.75 14.93 -4.40
CA CYS A 39 -21.41 14.40 -4.28
C CYS A 39 -21.49 13.29 -3.24
N SER A 40 -21.76 12.07 -3.68
CA SER A 40 -21.44 10.91 -2.88
C SER A 40 -19.92 10.83 -2.87
N SER A 41 -19.31 11.31 -1.80
CA SER A 41 -17.98 10.91 -1.40
C SER A 41 -18.10 9.47 -0.91
N GLY A 42 -18.35 8.56 -1.87
CA GLY A 42 -18.24 7.14 -1.62
C GLY A 42 -16.76 6.80 -1.55
N ASP A 43 -16.36 6.09 -0.52
CA ASP A 43 -15.07 5.44 -0.39
C ASP A 43 -14.78 4.40 -1.50
N ASP A 44 -15.57 4.41 -2.57
CA ASP A 44 -15.54 3.49 -3.71
C ASP A 44 -14.75 4.03 -4.92
N ALA A 45 -14.03 5.14 -4.78
CA ALA A 45 -13.08 5.56 -5.80
C ALA A 45 -11.80 4.71 -5.75
N VAL A 46 -11.95 3.38 -5.84
CA VAL A 46 -10.85 2.49 -6.14
C VAL A 46 -10.49 2.74 -7.59
N ALA A 47 -9.39 3.46 -7.81
CA ALA A 47 -8.87 3.74 -9.13
C ALA A 47 -8.58 2.41 -9.83
N GLN A 48 -9.42 2.01 -10.76
CA GLN A 48 -9.18 0.84 -11.60
C GLN A 48 -7.89 1.08 -12.40
N GLY A 49 -6.81 0.42 -11.98
CA GLY A 49 -5.50 0.55 -12.61
C GLY A 49 -4.68 1.78 -12.19
N GLY A 50 -5.00 2.42 -11.06
CA GLY A 50 -4.23 3.54 -10.49
C GLY A 50 -2.85 3.15 -9.97
N THR A 51 -2.08 4.16 -9.55
CA THR A 51 -0.80 3.98 -8.84
C THR A 51 -1.03 3.23 -7.53
N PHE A 52 -0.12 2.32 -7.22
CA PHE A 52 -0.16 1.59 -5.95
C PHE A 52 0.00 2.57 -4.77
N GLU A 53 -0.86 2.43 -3.78
CA GLU A 53 -0.74 3.08 -2.49
C GLU A 53 -0.75 2.01 -1.40
N PHE A 54 0.29 2.03 -0.57
CA PHE A 54 0.39 1.10 0.55
C PHE A 54 -0.62 1.47 1.63
N ILE A 55 -1.47 0.52 1.97
CA ILE A 55 -2.45 0.62 3.07
C ILE A 55 -2.35 -0.66 3.89
N SER A 56 -2.12 -0.52 5.20
CA SER A 56 -2.12 -1.61 6.17
C SER A 56 -3.26 -1.41 7.17
N PRO A 57 -4.45 -1.96 6.90
CA PRO A 57 -5.58 -1.85 7.81
C PRO A 57 -5.27 -2.47 9.17
N GLY A 58 -5.42 -1.71 10.25
CA GLY A 58 -5.16 -2.21 11.61
C GLY A 58 -3.70 -2.61 11.89
N GLY A 59 -2.74 -2.19 11.05
CA GLY A 59 -1.32 -2.54 11.23
C GLY A 59 -0.99 -3.99 10.85
N GLN A 60 -1.77 -4.61 9.97
CA GLN A 60 -1.52 -5.98 9.49
C GLN A 60 -0.18 -6.06 8.77
N VAL A 61 0.49 -7.20 8.92
CA VAL A 61 1.77 -7.52 8.26
C VAL A 61 1.58 -8.41 7.04
N ASP A 62 0.47 -9.15 6.98
CA ASP A 62 0.04 -9.96 5.83
C ASP A 62 -1.14 -9.25 5.16
N ILE A 63 -0.88 -8.55 4.07
CA ILE A 63 -1.84 -7.65 3.43
C ILE A 63 -2.17 -8.20 2.04
N PHE A 64 -3.45 -8.41 1.77
CA PHE A 64 -3.95 -8.85 0.47
C PHE A 64 -4.83 -7.75 -0.14
N TYR A 65 -4.59 -7.43 -1.40
CA TYR A 65 -5.36 -6.45 -2.16
C TYR A 65 -6.39 -7.18 -3.03
N ASP A 66 -7.56 -7.42 -2.47
CA ASP A 66 -8.68 -8.07 -3.11
C ASP A 66 -9.96 -7.22 -2.95
N PRO A 67 -10.83 -7.20 -3.95
CA PRO A 67 -10.76 -7.90 -5.23
C PRO A 67 -9.65 -7.34 -6.16
N PRO A 68 -9.30 -8.04 -7.27
CA PRO A 68 -8.22 -7.60 -8.17
C PRO A 68 -8.33 -6.17 -8.70
N GLN A 69 -9.54 -5.60 -8.73
CA GLN A 69 -9.79 -4.21 -9.12
C GLN A 69 -9.20 -3.19 -8.14
N SER A 70 -8.99 -3.59 -6.89
CA SER A 70 -8.37 -2.73 -5.85
C SER A 70 -6.84 -2.62 -5.98
N ARG A 71 -6.22 -3.43 -6.85
CA ARG A 71 -4.78 -3.50 -7.01
C ARG A 71 -4.26 -2.33 -7.84
N GLY A 72 -3.31 -1.57 -7.27
CA GLY A 72 -2.58 -0.53 -7.99
C GLY A 72 -1.25 -1.06 -8.55
N ARG A 73 -0.68 -0.34 -9.53
CA ARG A 73 0.65 -0.61 -10.07
C ARG A 73 1.70 0.16 -9.28
N PRO A 74 2.85 -0.46 -8.92
CA PRO A 74 3.98 0.29 -8.42
C PRO A 74 4.54 1.20 -9.52
N GLY A 75 5.30 2.21 -9.13
CA GLY A 75 6.11 2.97 -10.06
C GLY A 75 7.22 2.12 -10.70
N PRO A 76 8.08 2.70 -11.53
CA PRO A 76 9.18 1.98 -12.17
C PRO A 76 10.16 1.40 -11.15
N ILE A 77 10.37 0.08 -11.20
CA ILE A 77 11.36 -0.63 -10.39
C ILE A 77 12.48 -1.08 -11.33
N ARG A 78 13.65 -0.45 -11.20
CA ARG A 78 14.84 -0.74 -12.03
C ARG A 78 16.11 -0.34 -11.33
N GLY A 79 17.18 -1.07 -11.59
CA GLY A 79 18.49 -0.75 -11.01
C GLY A 79 19.58 -1.69 -11.51
N PRO A 80 20.85 -1.45 -11.11
CA PRO A 80 21.95 -2.32 -11.50
C PRO A 80 21.77 -3.72 -10.94
N ASP A 81 22.08 -4.72 -11.75
CA ASP A 81 22.10 -6.12 -11.32
C ASP A 81 23.20 -6.34 -10.26
N LEU A 82 22.87 -7.01 -9.17
CA LEU A 82 23.84 -7.31 -8.10
C LEU A 82 25.04 -8.12 -8.62
N MET A 83 24.84 -9.06 -9.53
CA MET A 83 25.89 -9.92 -10.07
C MET A 83 26.69 -9.26 -11.20
N ASP A 84 26.05 -8.43 -12.02
CA ASP A 84 26.69 -7.72 -13.13
C ASP A 84 26.37 -6.22 -13.07
N PRO A 85 27.32 -5.37 -12.61
CA PRO A 85 27.10 -3.93 -12.50
C PRO A 85 26.84 -3.21 -13.83
N ASN A 86 27.17 -3.85 -14.96
CA ASN A 86 26.95 -3.30 -16.28
C ASN A 86 25.55 -3.63 -16.84
N ARG A 87 24.83 -4.52 -16.18
CA ARG A 87 23.47 -4.90 -16.51
C ARG A 87 22.48 -4.10 -15.65
N THR A 88 21.41 -3.68 -16.26
CA THR A 88 20.23 -3.12 -15.53
C THR A 88 19.14 -4.16 -15.53
N LEU A 89 18.57 -4.42 -14.36
CA LEU A 89 17.34 -5.20 -14.18
C LEU A 89 16.16 -4.24 -14.10
N SER A 90 15.04 -4.62 -14.67
CA SER A 90 13.78 -3.90 -14.62
C SER A 90 12.63 -4.86 -14.30
N LEU A 91 11.61 -4.36 -13.61
CA LEU A 91 10.35 -5.09 -13.47
C LEU A 91 9.74 -5.43 -14.84
N ASP A 92 9.97 -4.59 -15.85
CA ASP A 92 9.47 -4.81 -17.22
C ASP A 92 10.10 -6.04 -17.92
N ASP A 93 11.25 -6.53 -17.42
CA ASP A 93 11.88 -7.76 -17.94
C ASP A 93 11.03 -9.01 -17.66
N PHE A 94 10.04 -8.91 -16.77
CA PHE A 94 9.17 -10.00 -16.31
C PHE A 94 7.73 -9.84 -16.82
N ALA A 95 7.53 -9.27 -17.98
CA ALA A 95 6.21 -9.05 -18.55
C ALA A 95 5.34 -10.33 -18.54
N GLU A 96 4.06 -10.17 -18.20
CA GLU A 96 3.06 -11.24 -18.16
C GLU A 96 3.33 -12.37 -17.13
N GLN A 97 4.31 -12.18 -16.24
CA GLN A 97 4.58 -13.10 -15.13
C GLN A 97 4.02 -12.56 -13.82
N VAL A 98 3.71 -13.46 -12.89
CA VAL A 98 3.58 -13.12 -11.48
C VAL A 98 4.98 -12.83 -10.97
N VAL A 99 5.17 -11.68 -10.29
CA VAL A 99 6.50 -11.33 -9.78
C VAL A 99 6.48 -11.27 -8.26
N VAL A 100 7.39 -12.02 -7.65
CA VAL A 100 7.67 -11.95 -6.22
C VAL A 100 8.89 -11.07 -6.03
N ILE A 101 8.68 -9.89 -5.46
CA ILE A 101 9.75 -8.96 -5.11
C ILE A 101 10.09 -9.18 -3.65
N ASN A 102 11.37 -9.47 -3.36
CA ASN A 102 11.86 -9.59 -1.99
C ASN A 102 12.89 -8.49 -1.71
N VAL A 103 12.60 -7.67 -0.70
CA VAL A 103 13.51 -6.62 -0.23
C VAL A 103 14.36 -7.18 0.91
N TRP A 104 15.67 -7.20 0.71
CA TRP A 104 16.58 -7.89 1.60
C TRP A 104 17.92 -7.15 1.78
N GLY A 105 18.80 -7.69 2.63
CA GLY A 105 20.18 -7.28 2.76
C GLY A 105 20.99 -8.38 3.47
N GLN A 106 22.29 -8.54 3.13
CA GLN A 106 23.12 -9.56 3.74
C GLN A 106 23.33 -9.35 5.26
N TRP A 107 23.22 -8.12 5.73
CA TRP A 107 23.29 -7.72 7.14
C TRP A 107 22.04 -8.11 7.94
N CYS A 108 20.93 -8.41 7.27
CA CYS A 108 19.61 -8.68 7.87
C CYS A 108 19.51 -10.15 8.30
N GLY A 109 19.45 -10.39 9.61
CA GLY A 109 19.34 -11.75 10.17
C GLY A 109 18.14 -12.55 9.64
N PRO A 110 16.89 -12.04 9.74
CA PRO A 110 15.71 -12.70 9.19
C PRO A 110 15.81 -12.98 7.69
N CYS A 111 16.35 -12.04 6.88
CA CYS A 111 16.55 -12.24 5.44
C CYS A 111 17.42 -13.47 5.16
N ARG A 112 18.47 -13.65 5.97
CA ARG A 112 19.38 -14.82 5.87
C ARG A 112 18.67 -16.15 6.13
N THR A 113 17.61 -16.13 6.93
CA THR A 113 16.82 -17.32 7.28
C THR A 113 15.79 -17.64 6.20
N GLU A 114 15.12 -16.63 5.62
CA GLU A 114 14.07 -16.85 4.62
C GLU A 114 14.61 -17.17 3.22
N MET A 115 15.81 -16.70 2.87
CA MET A 115 16.37 -16.79 1.51
C MET A 115 16.39 -18.24 0.93
N PRO A 116 16.73 -19.29 1.69
CA PRO A 116 16.64 -20.66 1.18
C PRO A 116 15.20 -21.10 0.82
N GLU A 117 14.21 -20.63 1.57
CA GLU A 117 12.81 -20.93 1.28
C GLU A 117 12.32 -20.19 0.03
N LEU A 118 12.70 -18.93 -0.11
CA LEU A 118 12.43 -18.16 -1.33
C LEU A 118 13.05 -18.83 -2.55
N GLN A 119 14.29 -19.30 -2.46
CA GLN A 119 14.94 -20.05 -3.53
C GLN A 119 14.19 -21.35 -3.85
N ARG A 120 13.76 -22.11 -2.82
CA ARG A 120 12.98 -23.32 -3.02
C ARG A 120 11.66 -23.06 -3.76
N VAL A 121 10.95 -22.00 -3.38
CA VAL A 121 9.70 -21.59 -4.05
C VAL A 121 9.97 -21.15 -5.49
N TYR A 122 11.04 -20.37 -5.71
CA TYR A 122 11.46 -19.96 -7.05
C TYR A 122 11.72 -21.17 -7.95
N ASP A 123 12.50 -22.15 -7.48
CA ASP A 123 12.80 -23.34 -8.25
C ASP A 123 11.56 -24.16 -8.61
N ALA A 124 10.58 -24.19 -7.71
CA ALA A 124 9.32 -24.90 -7.94
C ALA A 124 8.40 -24.18 -8.94
N THR A 125 8.46 -22.85 -9.02
CA THR A 125 7.43 -22.04 -9.73
C THR A 125 7.94 -21.32 -10.98
N ARG A 126 9.24 -21.17 -11.18
CA ARG A 126 9.84 -20.42 -12.31
C ARG A 126 9.38 -20.86 -13.69
N ASN A 127 9.06 -22.15 -13.85
CA ASN A 127 8.56 -22.72 -15.10
C ASN A 127 7.03 -22.57 -15.25
N GLU A 128 6.34 -22.03 -14.23
CA GLU A 128 4.89 -21.82 -14.20
C GLU A 128 4.50 -20.35 -14.42
N GLY A 129 5.45 -19.51 -14.85
CA GLY A 129 5.25 -18.09 -15.08
C GLY A 129 5.27 -17.25 -13.81
N VAL A 130 6.07 -17.67 -12.83
CA VAL A 130 6.39 -16.92 -11.63
C VAL A 130 7.86 -16.53 -11.66
N ALA A 131 8.12 -15.22 -11.62
CA ALA A 131 9.47 -14.66 -11.51
C ALA A 131 9.74 -14.18 -10.09
N PHE A 132 11.02 -14.14 -9.72
CA PHE A 132 11.49 -13.54 -8.49
C PHE A 132 12.47 -12.41 -8.81
N LEU A 133 12.38 -11.30 -8.07
CA LEU A 133 13.28 -10.17 -8.15
C LEU A 133 13.67 -9.73 -6.74
N GLY A 134 14.92 -9.96 -6.37
CA GLY A 134 15.48 -9.41 -5.14
C GLY A 134 15.76 -7.92 -5.26
N ILE A 135 15.68 -7.19 -4.16
CA ILE A 135 16.20 -5.82 -4.05
C ILE A 135 17.09 -5.79 -2.81
N ASP A 136 18.40 -5.74 -3.02
CA ASP A 136 19.40 -5.64 -1.96
C ASP A 136 19.56 -4.19 -1.54
N VAL A 137 19.24 -3.92 -0.28
CA VAL A 137 19.17 -2.56 0.27
C VAL A 137 20.09 -2.37 1.48
N ARG A 138 20.53 -1.12 1.68
CA ARG A 138 21.38 -0.70 2.82
C ARG A 138 22.67 -1.53 2.94
N ASP A 139 23.08 -2.15 1.85
CA ASP A 139 24.29 -2.95 1.79
C ASP A 139 25.39 -2.17 1.05
N ASN A 140 26.28 -1.55 1.81
CA ASN A 140 27.33 -0.71 1.24
C ASN A 140 28.53 -1.52 0.73
N ASN A 141 28.53 -2.84 0.95
CA ASN A 141 29.54 -3.77 0.45
C ASN A 141 28.91 -4.75 -0.55
N ARG A 142 28.93 -4.37 -1.83
CA ARG A 142 28.39 -5.21 -2.90
C ARG A 142 28.99 -6.62 -2.89
N GLN A 143 30.31 -6.76 -2.68
CA GLN A 143 30.95 -8.07 -2.70
C GLN A 143 30.40 -8.98 -1.59
N ALA A 144 30.16 -8.44 -0.40
CA ALA A 144 29.56 -9.21 0.68
C ALA A 144 28.14 -9.69 0.35
N ALA A 145 27.36 -8.89 -0.35
CA ALA A 145 26.03 -9.29 -0.85
C ALA A 145 26.14 -10.37 -1.93
N VAL A 146 27.10 -10.25 -2.86
CA VAL A 146 27.39 -11.26 -3.89
C VAL A 146 27.80 -12.57 -3.22
N ASP A 147 28.77 -12.54 -2.30
CA ASP A 147 29.26 -13.73 -1.58
C ASP A 147 28.09 -14.41 -0.84
N PHE A 148 27.22 -13.64 -0.21
CA PHE A 148 26.05 -14.17 0.49
C PHE A 148 25.12 -14.95 -0.43
N ILE A 149 24.74 -14.42 -1.58
CA ILE A 149 23.81 -15.12 -2.50
C ILE A 149 24.47 -16.32 -3.15
N VAL A 150 25.78 -16.26 -3.44
CA VAL A 150 26.54 -17.39 -3.98
C VAL A 150 26.63 -18.53 -2.95
N ASP A 151 26.97 -18.22 -1.70
CA ASP A 151 27.04 -19.21 -0.62
C ASP A 151 25.69 -19.87 -0.35
N ARG A 152 24.60 -19.12 -0.50
CA ARG A 152 23.23 -19.62 -0.31
C ARG A 152 22.64 -20.24 -1.57
N LYS A 153 23.36 -20.25 -2.69
CA LYS A 153 22.93 -20.76 -3.99
C LYS A 153 21.64 -20.11 -4.49
N VAL A 154 21.47 -18.83 -4.21
CA VAL A 154 20.35 -18.05 -4.73
C VAL A 154 20.58 -17.77 -6.20
N THR A 155 19.59 -18.07 -7.03
CA THR A 155 19.71 -17.98 -8.49
C THR A 155 18.74 -17.01 -9.13
N PHE A 156 17.76 -16.51 -8.40
CA PHE A 156 16.92 -15.42 -8.90
C PHE A 156 17.68 -14.07 -8.88
N PRO A 157 17.45 -13.21 -9.86
CA PRO A 157 18.18 -11.95 -10.00
C PRO A 157 17.85 -10.97 -8.87
N SER A 158 18.81 -10.12 -8.53
CA SER A 158 18.64 -9.07 -7.52
C SER A 158 19.17 -7.73 -8.01
N ILE A 159 18.40 -6.65 -7.81
CA ILE A 159 18.83 -5.27 -7.97
C ILE A 159 19.70 -4.89 -6.77
N TYR A 160 20.85 -4.26 -7.02
CA TYR A 160 21.69 -3.66 -5.98
C TYR A 160 21.30 -2.20 -5.76
N ASP A 161 20.62 -1.92 -4.65
CA ASP A 161 20.07 -0.59 -4.34
C ASP A 161 20.34 -0.16 -2.88
N PRO A 162 21.59 0.04 -2.46
CA PRO A 162 21.90 0.47 -1.11
C PRO A 162 21.13 1.70 -0.63
N PRO A 163 20.92 2.75 -1.47
CA PRO A 163 20.17 3.93 -1.07
C PRO A 163 18.65 3.77 -1.10
N MET A 164 18.11 2.59 -1.41
CA MET A 164 16.67 2.28 -1.42
C MET A 164 15.83 3.13 -2.40
N ARG A 165 16.40 3.52 -3.53
CA ARG A 165 15.71 4.37 -4.51
C ARG A 165 14.53 3.66 -5.17
N THR A 166 14.63 2.35 -5.36
CA THR A 166 13.55 1.51 -5.92
C THR A 166 12.32 1.51 -5.02
N MET A 167 12.49 1.71 -3.72
CA MET A 167 11.37 1.73 -2.77
C MET A 167 10.42 2.91 -2.98
N ILE A 168 10.87 3.97 -3.64
CA ILE A 168 10.02 5.12 -4.02
C ILE A 168 8.87 4.66 -4.93
N ALA A 169 9.11 3.63 -5.75
CA ALA A 169 8.09 3.06 -6.63
C ALA A 169 6.91 2.42 -5.89
N LEU A 170 7.08 2.06 -4.62
CA LEU A 170 6.04 1.49 -3.75
C LEU A 170 5.22 2.56 -3.02
N GLY A 171 5.48 3.84 -3.31
CA GLY A 171 4.77 4.97 -2.73
C GLY A 171 5.29 5.44 -1.37
N ALA A 172 4.95 6.67 -1.02
CA ALA A 172 5.48 7.34 0.17
C ALA A 172 5.09 6.69 1.51
N ARG A 173 4.03 5.91 1.53
CA ARG A 173 3.54 5.23 2.74
C ARG A 173 4.12 3.83 2.95
N TYR A 174 4.85 3.30 1.96
CA TYR A 174 5.46 1.98 2.11
C TYR A 174 6.51 2.00 3.24
N PRO A 175 6.47 1.01 4.18
CA PRO A 175 7.36 1.01 5.35
C PRO A 175 8.77 0.58 4.99
N THR A 176 9.58 1.49 4.49
CA THR A 176 10.96 1.23 4.06
C THR A 176 11.89 0.76 5.18
N THR A 177 11.45 0.83 6.45
CA THR A 177 12.22 0.37 7.61
C THR A 177 12.04 -1.11 7.90
N VAL A 178 11.00 -1.75 7.35
CA VAL A 178 10.72 -3.16 7.57
C VAL A 178 11.46 -3.99 6.52
N ILE A 179 12.50 -4.70 6.95
CA ILE A 179 13.32 -5.60 6.14
C ILE A 179 13.47 -6.91 6.93
N PRO A 180 13.15 -8.08 6.34
CA PRO A 180 12.68 -8.28 4.97
C PRO A 180 11.25 -7.80 4.74
N SER A 181 10.91 -7.60 3.48
CA SER A 181 9.53 -7.47 3.05
C SER A 181 9.35 -8.11 1.67
N THR A 182 8.20 -8.73 1.44
CA THR A 182 7.89 -9.41 0.19
C THR A 182 6.64 -8.82 -0.44
N ILE A 183 6.73 -8.46 -1.70
CA ILE A 183 5.63 -7.91 -2.49
C ILE A 183 5.31 -8.87 -3.62
N VAL A 184 4.05 -9.27 -3.75
CA VAL A 184 3.59 -10.12 -4.85
C VAL A 184 2.81 -9.27 -5.85
N LEU A 185 3.24 -9.33 -7.11
CA LEU A 185 2.57 -8.65 -8.22
C LEU A 185 1.83 -9.68 -9.09
N ASP A 186 0.64 -9.32 -9.53
CA ASP A 186 -0.09 -10.11 -10.53
C ASP A 186 0.54 -9.98 -11.93
N ARG A 187 0.06 -10.76 -12.90
CA ARG A 187 0.57 -10.76 -14.29
C ARG A 187 0.48 -9.39 -15.00
N SER A 188 -0.32 -8.50 -14.48
CA SER A 188 -0.41 -7.10 -14.92
C SER A 188 0.49 -6.19 -14.11
N HIS A 189 1.39 -6.73 -13.30
CA HIS A 189 2.27 -6.03 -12.37
C HIS A 189 1.52 -5.10 -11.40
N ARG A 190 0.32 -5.48 -10.96
CA ARG A 190 -0.40 -4.78 -9.89
C ARG A 190 -0.13 -5.51 -8.58
N VAL A 191 0.02 -4.76 -7.50
CA VAL A 191 0.31 -5.33 -6.18
C VAL A 191 -0.89 -6.16 -5.70
N ALA A 192 -0.67 -7.46 -5.52
CA ALA A 192 -1.66 -8.41 -5.05
C ALA A 192 -1.53 -8.70 -3.55
N ALA A 193 -0.30 -8.71 -3.03
CA ALA A 193 -0.04 -8.90 -1.60
C ALA A 193 1.26 -8.23 -1.16
N VAL A 194 1.33 -7.92 0.13
CA VAL A 194 2.55 -7.43 0.82
C VAL A 194 2.68 -8.18 2.14
N PHE A 195 3.88 -8.66 2.42
CA PHE A 195 4.28 -9.31 3.67
C PHE A 195 5.43 -8.53 4.29
N LEU A 196 5.30 -8.20 5.60
CA LEU A 196 6.23 -7.33 6.33
C LEU A 196 6.88 -8.04 7.51
#